data_2fa6d29ab2472bd29840a8d857855c64
#
_entry.id   2fa6d29ab2472bd29840a8d857855c64
#
_cell.length_a   1.000
_cell.length_b   1.000
_cell.length_c   1.000
_cell.angle_alpha   90.00
_cell.angle_beta   90.00
_cell.angle_gamma   90.00
#
_symmetry.space_group_name_H-M   'P 1'
#
loop_
_entity.id
_entity.type
_entity.pdbx_description
1 polymer ?
#
loop_
_entity_poly.entity_id
_entity_poly.type
_entity_poly.pdbx_seq_one_letter_code
_entity_poly.pdbx_strand_id
1 'polypeptide(L)'
;QSRSSAASDVYKRQQYILLIDVIGAVAACLTLLCVQIPSLQKTKVLPDFKKELTECWHTLRRTMGILPLFVCFTLVTFVLMPVFTLFPFMTLLHFNGNILQMGVVEMGWGSGALLGGLVLACKALKSKQTLVMHTAYVILGLYLISASYLPSSAFIGFVCLTFTGGIAYSIYHALFIAIIQQNLASDMLGRTFSLIFSLSTFPSMLGIVASGYWVEAWGITSVFMISGWVIFLIGVGANFISSIKQLDNYA
;
A
#
# COMPACT_ATOMS: atom_id res chain seq x y z
N GLN A 1 20.23 -36.58 -15.93
CA GLN A 1 20.81 -36.29 -14.59
C GLN A 1 20.93 -34.79 -14.29
N SER A 2 21.24 -33.94 -15.27
CA SER A 2 21.39 -32.48 -15.05
C SER A 2 20.09 -31.74 -14.63
N ARG A 3 18.94 -32.17 -15.15
CA ARG A 3 17.63 -31.58 -14.79
C ARG A 3 17.18 -31.90 -13.36
N SER A 4 17.49 -33.11 -12.87
CA SER A 4 17.20 -33.54 -11.50
C SER A 4 18.07 -32.79 -10.47
N SER A 5 19.35 -32.57 -10.80
CA SER A 5 20.27 -31.78 -9.97
C SER A 5 19.84 -30.30 -9.86
N ALA A 6 19.48 -29.66 -10.98
CA ALA A 6 19.04 -28.29 -11.00
C ALA A 6 17.73 -28.10 -10.20
N ALA A 7 16.77 -29.04 -10.30
CA ALA A 7 15.55 -29.00 -9.50
C ALA A 7 15.85 -29.15 -8.00
N SER A 8 16.76 -30.05 -7.61
CA SER A 8 17.19 -30.24 -6.22
C SER A 8 17.85 -28.97 -5.65
N ASP A 9 18.64 -28.26 -6.44
CA ASP A 9 19.31 -27.03 -6.00
C ASP A 9 18.34 -25.87 -5.85
N VAL A 10 17.29 -25.78 -6.67
CA VAL A 10 16.22 -24.80 -6.53
C VAL A 10 15.42 -25.06 -5.24
N TYR A 11 15.09 -26.34 -4.95
CA TYR A 11 14.39 -26.70 -3.70
C TYR A 11 15.22 -26.40 -2.45
N LYS A 12 16.52 -26.65 -2.47
CA LYS A 12 17.41 -26.31 -1.35
C LYS A 12 17.46 -24.79 -1.11
N ARG A 13 17.51 -23.99 -2.17
CA ARG A 13 17.50 -22.52 -2.03
C ARG A 13 16.19 -22.01 -1.44
N GLN A 14 15.04 -22.58 -1.78
CA GLN A 14 13.76 -22.23 -1.19
C GLN A 14 13.71 -22.50 0.32
N GLN A 15 14.31 -23.59 0.79
CA GLN A 15 14.39 -23.91 2.22
C GLN A 15 15.17 -22.84 3.01
N TYR A 16 16.26 -22.30 2.46
CA TYR A 16 17.02 -21.23 3.10
C TYR A 16 16.23 -19.93 3.18
N ILE A 17 15.46 -19.58 2.15
CA ILE A 17 14.60 -18.38 2.15
C ILE A 17 13.53 -18.50 3.24
N LEU A 18 12.83 -19.65 3.32
CA LEU A 18 11.85 -19.90 4.37
C LEU A 18 12.48 -19.88 5.77
N LEU A 19 13.71 -20.35 5.90
CA LEU A 19 14.42 -20.35 7.19
C LEU A 19 14.78 -18.93 7.64
N ILE A 20 15.12 -18.03 6.71
CA ILE A 20 15.36 -16.60 6.99
C ILE A 20 14.06 -15.95 7.48
N ASP A 21 12.91 -16.24 6.86
CA ASP A 21 11.61 -15.71 7.28
C ASP A 21 11.26 -16.17 8.70
N VAL A 22 11.48 -17.46 9.00
CA VAL A 22 11.25 -18.00 10.35
C VAL A 22 12.16 -17.34 11.37
N ILE A 23 13.45 -17.16 11.07
CA ILE A 23 14.39 -16.47 11.97
C ILE A 23 13.94 -15.02 12.20
N GLY A 24 13.52 -14.32 11.15
CA GLY A 24 12.97 -12.96 11.25
C GLY A 24 11.73 -12.90 12.14
N ALA A 25 10.80 -13.84 11.97
CA ALA A 25 9.60 -13.93 12.79
C ALA A 25 9.93 -14.22 14.27
N VAL A 26 10.85 -15.14 14.54
CA VAL A 26 11.30 -15.44 15.91
C VAL A 26 11.97 -14.22 16.54
N ALA A 27 12.85 -13.53 15.82
CA ALA A 27 13.49 -12.31 16.31
C ALA A 27 12.46 -11.21 16.62
N ALA A 28 11.45 -11.02 15.77
CA ALA A 28 10.35 -10.09 16.01
C ALA A 28 9.53 -10.46 17.26
N CYS A 29 9.22 -11.74 17.45
CA CYS A 29 8.53 -12.21 18.65
C CYS A 29 9.35 -11.98 19.92
N LEU A 30 10.66 -12.26 19.89
CA LEU A 30 11.55 -12.04 21.03
C LEU A 30 11.67 -10.56 21.39
N THR A 31 11.77 -9.67 20.39
CA THR A 31 11.79 -8.21 20.64
C THR A 31 10.48 -7.72 21.26
N LEU A 32 9.33 -8.25 20.85
CA LEU A 32 8.03 -7.93 21.45
C LEU A 32 7.93 -8.37 22.91
N LEU A 33 8.52 -9.52 23.28
CA LEU A 33 8.55 -9.99 24.68
C LEU A 33 9.43 -9.10 25.57
N CYS A 34 10.43 -8.41 25.01
CA CYS A 34 11.30 -7.47 25.73
C CYS A 34 10.65 -6.09 25.95
N VAL A 35 9.57 -5.77 25.24
CA VAL A 35 8.88 -4.48 25.37
C VAL A 35 7.82 -4.56 26.46
N GLN A 36 7.97 -3.75 27.52
CA GLN A 36 6.94 -3.58 28.53
C GLN A 36 5.83 -2.67 27.99
N ILE A 37 4.74 -3.28 27.51
CA ILE A 37 3.56 -2.54 27.08
C ILE A 37 2.76 -2.15 28.33
N PRO A 38 2.57 -0.84 28.63
CA PRO A 38 1.74 -0.41 29.73
C PRO A 38 0.32 -0.96 29.54
N SER A 39 -0.15 -1.75 30.52
CA SER A 39 -1.51 -2.29 30.50
C SER A 39 -2.49 -1.14 30.69
N LEU A 40 -3.23 -0.79 29.66
CA LEU A 40 -4.41 0.06 29.81
C LEU A 40 -5.39 -0.67 30.75
N GLN A 41 -5.83 0.02 31.81
CA GLN A 41 -6.83 -0.53 32.73
C GLN A 41 -8.07 -0.94 31.92
N LYS A 42 -8.26 -2.24 31.78
CA LYS A 42 -9.45 -2.79 31.14
C LYS A 42 -10.65 -2.45 32.02
N THR A 43 -11.44 -1.47 31.63
CA THR A 43 -12.82 -1.38 32.12
C THR A 43 -13.49 -2.73 31.83
N LYS A 44 -14.00 -3.40 32.87
CA LYS A 44 -14.66 -4.73 32.79
C LYS A 44 -16.02 -4.70 32.08
N VAL A 45 -16.14 -3.95 31.02
CA VAL A 45 -17.34 -3.94 30.17
C VAL A 45 -17.10 -4.97 29.08
N LEU A 46 -17.96 -5.99 29.00
CA LEU A 46 -17.95 -6.94 27.89
C LEU A 46 -18.04 -6.15 26.58
N PRO A 47 -17.09 -6.33 25.65
CA PRO A 47 -17.07 -5.56 24.42
C PRO A 47 -18.30 -5.92 23.59
N ASP A 48 -19.22 -5.00 23.44
CA ASP A 48 -20.31 -5.11 22.45
C ASP A 48 -19.74 -4.68 21.11
N PHE A 49 -19.36 -5.66 20.29
CA PHE A 49 -18.74 -5.45 18.99
C PHE A 49 -19.56 -4.52 18.07
N LYS A 50 -20.90 -4.64 18.12
CA LYS A 50 -21.78 -3.77 17.32
C LYS A 50 -21.72 -2.32 17.79
N LYS A 51 -21.70 -2.12 19.09
CA LYS A 51 -21.61 -0.77 19.69
C LYS A 51 -20.27 -0.14 19.38
N GLU A 52 -19.18 -0.87 19.56
CA GLU A 52 -17.83 -0.40 19.25
C GLU A 52 -17.66 -0.04 17.77
N LEU A 53 -18.17 -0.87 16.85
CA LEU A 53 -18.16 -0.60 15.41
C LEU A 53 -18.94 0.66 15.07
N THR A 54 -20.11 0.85 15.69
CA THR A 54 -20.96 2.02 15.49
C THR A 54 -20.29 3.29 16.03
N GLU A 55 -19.64 3.22 17.19
CA GLU A 55 -18.89 4.34 17.76
C GLU A 55 -17.72 4.75 16.88
N CYS A 56 -16.93 3.79 16.38
CA CYS A 56 -15.85 4.06 15.42
C CYS A 56 -16.37 4.70 14.13
N TRP A 57 -17.47 4.19 13.58
CA TRP A 57 -18.09 4.74 12.39
C TRP A 57 -18.61 6.17 12.61
N HIS A 58 -19.24 6.43 13.76
CA HIS A 58 -19.66 7.77 14.16
C HIS A 58 -18.47 8.73 14.31
N THR A 59 -17.36 8.25 14.89
CA THR A 59 -16.14 9.05 15.04
C THR A 59 -15.55 9.41 13.68
N LEU A 60 -15.45 8.45 12.75
CA LEU A 60 -14.99 8.70 11.37
C LEU A 60 -15.87 9.74 10.65
N ARG A 61 -17.19 9.70 10.86
CA ARG A 61 -18.11 10.67 10.26
C ARG A 61 -18.07 12.05 10.93
N ARG A 62 -17.83 12.09 12.23
CA ARG A 62 -17.88 13.32 13.03
C ARG A 62 -16.62 14.16 12.90
N THR A 63 -15.46 13.50 12.68
CA THR A 63 -14.19 14.20 12.49
C THR A 63 -14.11 14.71 11.06
N MET A 64 -14.16 16.04 10.90
CA MET A 64 -14.13 16.67 9.58
C MET A 64 -12.87 16.25 8.81
N GLY A 65 -13.07 15.79 7.59
CA GLY A 65 -11.97 15.43 6.67
C GLY A 65 -11.49 13.97 6.75
N ILE A 66 -11.71 13.24 7.85
CA ILE A 66 -11.26 11.84 7.96
C ILE A 66 -12.05 10.90 7.05
N LEU A 67 -13.36 11.07 6.96
CA LEU A 67 -14.18 10.21 6.10
C LEU A 67 -13.80 10.33 4.61
N PRO A 68 -13.73 11.54 4.00
CA PRO A 68 -13.28 11.65 2.62
C PRO A 68 -11.82 11.18 2.42
N LEU A 69 -10.92 11.39 3.38
CA LEU A 69 -9.56 10.86 3.36
C LEU A 69 -9.57 9.32 3.31
N PHE A 70 -10.37 8.69 4.15
CA PHE A 70 -10.56 7.24 4.17
C PHE A 70 -11.14 6.70 2.87
N VAL A 71 -12.14 7.38 2.28
CA VAL A 71 -12.71 6.99 0.99
C VAL A 71 -11.66 7.06 -0.11
N CYS A 72 -10.86 8.13 -0.19
CA CYS A 72 -9.76 8.23 -1.16
C CYS A 72 -8.75 7.10 -0.97
N PHE A 73 -8.33 6.82 0.27
CA PHE A 73 -7.41 5.72 0.59
C PHE A 73 -7.97 4.36 0.15
N THR A 74 -9.23 4.07 0.46
CA THR A 74 -9.89 2.81 0.09
C THR A 74 -9.99 2.66 -1.43
N LEU A 75 -10.35 3.72 -2.16
CA LEU A 75 -10.42 3.68 -3.62
C LEU A 75 -9.04 3.46 -4.26
N VAL A 76 -8.00 4.14 -3.76
CA VAL A 76 -6.62 3.92 -4.23
C VAL A 76 -6.18 2.50 -3.94
N THR A 77 -6.43 1.97 -2.75
CA THR A 77 -6.07 0.60 -2.37
C THR A 77 -6.83 -0.43 -3.23
N PHE A 78 -8.12 -0.21 -3.48
CA PHE A 78 -8.94 -1.07 -4.34
C PHE A 78 -8.35 -1.19 -5.76
N VAL A 79 -7.90 -0.08 -6.33
CA VAL A 79 -7.34 -0.04 -7.70
C VAL A 79 -5.90 -0.56 -7.73
N LEU A 80 -5.12 -0.31 -6.67
CA LEU A 80 -3.69 -0.62 -6.63
C LEU A 80 -3.42 -2.10 -6.32
N MET A 81 -4.23 -2.75 -5.47
CA MET A 81 -4.02 -4.16 -5.09
C MET A 81 -4.05 -5.14 -6.27
N PRO A 82 -4.99 -5.05 -7.23
CA PRO A 82 -4.91 -5.82 -8.46
C PRO A 82 -3.61 -5.58 -9.24
N VAL A 83 -3.14 -4.33 -9.31
CA VAL A 83 -1.91 -3.99 -10.04
C VAL A 83 -0.69 -4.66 -9.42
N PHE A 84 -0.60 -4.76 -8.09
CA PHE A 84 0.47 -5.49 -7.41
C PHE A 84 0.52 -6.96 -7.81
N THR A 85 -0.62 -7.62 -7.89
CA THR A 85 -0.67 -9.03 -8.33
C THR A 85 -0.31 -9.20 -9.80
N LEU A 86 -0.41 -8.13 -10.59
CA LEU A 86 -0.11 -8.13 -12.02
C LEU A 86 1.34 -7.74 -12.36
N PHE A 87 2.17 -7.26 -11.41
CA PHE A 87 3.58 -6.93 -11.68
C PHE A 87 4.38 -8.09 -12.28
N PRO A 88 4.32 -9.32 -11.73
CA PRO A 88 4.97 -10.46 -12.34
C PRO A 88 4.50 -10.72 -13.77
N PHE A 89 3.19 -10.62 -14.01
CA PHE A 89 2.62 -10.84 -15.33
C PHE A 89 2.98 -9.73 -16.32
N MET A 90 3.07 -8.47 -15.87
CA MET A 90 3.56 -7.38 -16.70
C MET A 90 4.99 -7.65 -17.16
N THR A 91 5.86 -8.12 -16.27
CA THR A 91 7.25 -8.48 -16.60
C THR A 91 7.31 -9.65 -17.60
N LEU A 92 6.52 -10.70 -17.39
CA LEU A 92 6.55 -11.89 -18.23
C LEU A 92 5.88 -11.67 -19.59
N LEU A 93 4.67 -11.08 -19.61
CA LEU A 93 3.82 -11.03 -20.80
C LEU A 93 4.14 -9.83 -21.69
N HIS A 94 4.41 -8.65 -21.11
CA HIS A 94 4.65 -7.44 -21.89
C HIS A 94 6.14 -7.25 -22.22
N PHE A 95 7.02 -7.44 -21.22
CA PHE A 95 8.47 -7.26 -21.42
C PHE A 95 9.20 -8.55 -21.85
N ASN A 96 8.50 -9.69 -22.00
CA ASN A 96 9.09 -11.00 -22.30
C ASN A 96 10.24 -11.35 -21.32
N GLY A 97 10.08 -10.95 -20.07
CA GLY A 97 11.10 -11.12 -19.04
C GLY A 97 11.14 -12.54 -18.46
N ASN A 98 12.04 -12.74 -17.53
CA ASN A 98 12.23 -13.97 -16.80
C ASN A 98 12.05 -13.79 -15.28
N ILE A 99 12.14 -14.89 -14.53
CA ILE A 99 11.94 -14.90 -13.06
C ILE A 99 12.92 -13.96 -12.34
N LEU A 100 14.16 -13.82 -12.81
CA LEU A 100 15.13 -12.90 -12.21
C LEU A 100 14.70 -11.44 -12.43
N GLN A 101 14.19 -11.12 -13.59
CA GLN A 101 13.68 -9.79 -13.92
C GLN A 101 12.45 -9.44 -13.09
N MET A 102 11.58 -10.40 -12.79
CA MET A 102 10.48 -10.19 -11.82
C MET A 102 11.04 -9.76 -10.46
N GLY A 103 12.06 -10.46 -9.96
CA GLY A 103 12.74 -10.09 -8.71
C GLY A 103 13.35 -8.69 -8.75
N VAL A 104 13.94 -8.28 -9.89
CA VAL A 104 14.48 -6.91 -10.07
C VAL A 104 13.39 -5.85 -9.97
N VAL A 105 12.20 -6.09 -10.53
CA VAL A 105 11.05 -5.18 -10.41
C VAL A 105 10.59 -5.05 -8.96
N GLU A 106 10.48 -6.18 -8.25
CA GLU A 106 10.11 -6.20 -6.82
C GLU A 106 11.16 -5.47 -5.95
N MET A 107 12.45 -5.68 -6.23
CA MET A 107 13.55 -4.95 -5.57
C MET A 107 13.48 -3.44 -5.88
N GLY A 108 13.16 -3.06 -7.12
CA GLY A 108 12.94 -1.68 -7.51
C GLY A 108 11.83 -1.03 -6.67
N TRP A 109 10.68 -1.70 -6.58
CA TRP A 109 9.57 -1.24 -5.75
C TRP A 109 9.96 -1.11 -4.27
N GLY A 110 10.52 -2.18 -3.68
CA GLY A 110 10.92 -2.22 -2.27
C GLY A 110 11.96 -1.18 -1.91
N SER A 111 12.99 -0.99 -2.73
CA SER A 111 14.03 0.03 -2.52
C SER A 111 13.48 1.45 -2.64
N GLY A 112 12.55 1.68 -3.57
CA GLY A 112 11.79 2.92 -3.68
C GLY A 112 10.98 3.20 -2.42
N ALA A 113 10.26 2.20 -1.90
CA ALA A 113 9.47 2.32 -0.68
C ALA A 113 10.34 2.63 0.56
N LEU A 114 11.50 2.00 0.67
CA LEU A 114 12.48 2.32 1.73
C LEU A 114 12.94 3.78 1.64
N LEU A 115 13.30 4.24 0.45
CA LEU A 115 13.73 5.63 0.25
C LEU A 115 12.62 6.62 0.59
N GLY A 116 11.38 6.35 0.17
CA GLY A 116 10.22 7.18 0.50
C GLY A 116 9.98 7.30 2.00
N GLY A 117 10.07 6.17 2.72
CA GLY A 117 9.99 6.13 4.17
C GLY A 117 11.11 6.92 4.86
N LEU A 118 12.36 6.78 4.39
CA LEU A 118 13.50 7.53 4.91
C LEU A 118 13.37 9.05 4.68
N VAL A 119 12.94 9.45 3.49
CA VAL A 119 12.70 10.88 3.18
C VAL A 119 11.66 11.46 4.11
N LEU A 120 10.59 10.73 4.38
CA LEU A 120 9.54 11.18 5.29
C LEU A 120 10.02 11.22 6.75
N ALA A 121 10.81 10.25 7.18
CA ALA A 121 11.41 10.23 8.53
C ALA A 121 12.38 11.40 8.77
N CYS A 122 13.21 11.75 7.76
CA CYS A 122 14.14 12.86 7.84
C CYS A 122 13.45 14.23 7.77
N LYS A 123 12.35 14.34 7.03
CA LYS A 123 11.54 15.57 6.92
C LYS A 123 10.31 15.42 7.80
N ALA A 124 10.40 15.79 9.08
CA ALA A 124 9.23 15.89 9.93
C ALA A 124 8.26 16.93 9.33
N LEU A 125 7.32 16.45 8.50
CA LEU A 125 6.29 17.29 7.89
C LEU A 125 5.29 17.68 8.97
N LYS A 126 5.45 18.89 9.50
CA LYS A 126 4.51 19.46 10.49
C LYS A 126 3.29 20.15 9.85
N SER A 127 3.36 20.48 8.57
CA SER A 127 2.26 21.14 7.85
C SER A 127 2.15 20.60 6.42
N LYS A 128 0.94 20.70 5.83
CA LYS A 128 0.64 20.29 4.45
C LYS A 128 0.80 18.77 4.19
N GLN A 129 0.59 17.95 5.21
CA GLN A 129 0.68 16.49 5.09
C GLN A 129 -0.31 15.95 4.04
N THR A 130 -1.53 16.50 4.01
CA THR A 130 -2.57 16.13 3.04
C THR A 130 -2.15 16.47 1.61
N LEU A 131 -1.54 17.63 1.39
CA LEU A 131 -1.06 18.02 0.05
C LEU A 131 0.04 17.08 -0.45
N VAL A 132 1.00 16.73 0.42
CA VAL A 132 2.07 15.78 0.07
C VAL A 132 1.50 14.40 -0.23
N MET A 133 0.51 13.95 0.54
CA MET A 133 -0.18 12.68 0.30
C MET A 133 -0.90 12.66 -1.05
N HIS A 134 -1.63 13.73 -1.39
CA HIS A 134 -2.32 13.82 -2.69
C HIS A 134 -1.33 13.92 -3.86
N THR A 135 -0.20 14.62 -3.67
CA THR A 135 0.88 14.66 -4.66
C THR A 135 1.47 13.26 -4.89
N ALA A 136 1.62 12.48 -3.82
CA ALA A 136 2.05 11.08 -3.94
C ALA A 136 1.04 10.22 -4.74
N TYR A 137 -0.28 10.42 -4.58
CA TYR A 137 -1.27 9.77 -5.45
C TYR A 137 -1.11 10.18 -6.92
N VAL A 138 -0.90 11.47 -7.19
CA VAL A 138 -0.67 11.96 -8.57
C VAL A 138 0.57 11.29 -9.18
N ILE A 139 1.69 11.23 -8.44
CA ILE A 139 2.93 10.58 -8.89
C ILE A 139 2.69 9.09 -9.13
N LEU A 140 1.97 8.41 -8.23
CA LEU A 140 1.63 6.99 -8.37
C LEU A 140 0.76 6.73 -9.60
N GLY A 141 -0.22 7.59 -9.87
CA GLY A 141 -1.04 7.51 -11.08
C GLY A 141 -0.23 7.73 -12.35
N LEU A 142 0.63 8.76 -12.38
CA LEU A 142 1.53 9.04 -13.51
C LEU A 142 2.51 7.90 -13.75
N TYR A 143 3.04 7.29 -12.69
CA TYR A 143 3.87 6.08 -12.79
C TYR A 143 3.17 4.97 -13.57
N LEU A 144 1.94 4.61 -13.18
CA LEU A 144 1.18 3.54 -13.83
C LEU A 144 0.82 3.86 -15.29
N ILE A 145 0.41 5.10 -15.56
CA ILE A 145 0.15 5.58 -16.90
C ILE A 145 1.42 5.46 -17.75
N SER A 146 2.54 5.99 -17.27
CA SER A 146 3.82 5.94 -17.99
C SER A 146 4.29 4.50 -18.23
N ALA A 147 4.13 3.63 -17.23
CA ALA A 147 4.48 2.22 -17.34
C ALA A 147 3.67 1.49 -18.42
N SER A 148 2.40 1.87 -18.62
CA SER A 148 1.53 1.28 -19.64
C SER A 148 1.93 1.64 -21.09
N TYR A 149 2.60 2.77 -21.28
CA TYR A 149 3.06 3.23 -22.61
C TYR A 149 4.47 2.76 -22.98
N LEU A 150 5.19 2.12 -22.06
CA LEU A 150 6.53 1.64 -22.35
C LEU A 150 6.52 0.53 -23.41
N PRO A 151 7.40 0.60 -24.43
CA PRO A 151 7.58 -0.51 -25.35
C PRO A 151 8.23 -1.71 -24.64
N SER A 152 8.00 -2.91 -25.14
CA SER A 152 8.51 -4.16 -24.55
C SER A 152 10.04 -4.21 -24.42
N SER A 153 10.77 -3.40 -25.19
CA SER A 153 12.23 -3.26 -25.11
C SER A 153 12.71 -2.38 -23.94
N ALA A 154 11.83 -1.59 -23.32
CA ALA A 154 12.19 -0.61 -22.31
C ALA A 154 12.07 -1.14 -20.85
N PHE A 155 12.48 -2.39 -20.61
CA PHE A 155 12.39 -3.02 -19.28
C PHE A 155 13.08 -2.21 -18.17
N ILE A 156 14.27 -1.64 -18.43
CA ILE A 156 14.99 -0.81 -17.44
C ILE A 156 14.15 0.43 -17.09
N GLY A 157 13.50 1.05 -18.07
CA GLY A 157 12.58 2.16 -17.83
C GLY A 157 11.42 1.77 -16.90
N PHE A 158 10.87 0.55 -17.07
CA PHE A 158 9.84 0.02 -16.19
C PHE A 158 10.34 -0.13 -14.74
N VAL A 159 11.55 -0.65 -14.53
CA VAL A 159 12.18 -0.77 -13.20
C VAL A 159 12.35 0.61 -12.54
N CYS A 160 12.86 1.62 -13.29
CA CYS A 160 13.02 2.98 -12.78
C CYS A 160 11.67 3.62 -12.41
N LEU A 161 10.65 3.41 -13.23
CA LEU A 161 9.29 3.88 -12.92
C LEU A 161 8.72 3.18 -11.69
N THR A 162 8.93 1.87 -11.56
CA THR A 162 8.48 1.08 -10.41
C THR A 162 9.15 1.55 -9.11
N PHE A 163 10.42 1.90 -9.15
CA PHE A 163 11.14 2.53 -8.03
C PHE A 163 10.46 3.85 -7.61
N THR A 164 10.11 4.71 -8.57
CA THR A 164 9.39 5.96 -8.32
C THR A 164 8.00 5.71 -7.72
N GLY A 165 7.30 4.69 -8.23
CA GLY A 165 6.03 4.22 -7.68
C GLY A 165 6.14 3.78 -6.22
N GLY A 166 7.21 3.04 -5.88
CA GLY A 166 7.51 2.62 -4.51
C GLY A 166 7.69 3.80 -3.54
N ILE A 167 8.42 4.85 -3.96
CA ILE A 167 8.58 6.09 -3.19
C ILE A 167 7.20 6.72 -2.90
N ALA A 168 6.39 6.91 -3.94
CA ALA A 168 5.08 7.53 -3.81
C ALA A 168 4.14 6.71 -2.92
N TYR A 169 4.15 5.36 -3.08
CA TYR A 169 3.38 4.44 -2.25
C TYR A 169 3.70 4.58 -0.77
N SER A 170 4.98 4.51 -0.41
CA SER A 170 5.44 4.62 0.97
C SER A 170 5.05 5.95 1.61
N ILE A 171 5.19 7.05 0.87
CA ILE A 171 4.86 8.40 1.35
C ILE A 171 3.35 8.50 1.65
N TYR A 172 2.48 8.15 0.69
CA TYR A 172 1.04 8.31 0.95
C TYR A 172 0.53 7.40 2.05
N HIS A 173 1.04 6.17 2.11
CA HIS A 173 0.62 5.19 3.11
C HIS A 173 1.03 5.62 4.52
N ALA A 174 2.27 6.08 4.70
CA ALA A 174 2.75 6.56 5.99
C ALA A 174 2.04 7.85 6.43
N LEU A 175 1.79 8.79 5.50
CA LEU A 175 1.06 10.02 5.81
C LEU A 175 -0.41 9.73 6.16
N PHE A 176 -1.06 8.79 5.48
CA PHE A 176 -2.42 8.38 5.86
C PHE A 176 -2.49 7.92 7.31
N ILE A 177 -1.57 7.03 7.73
CA ILE A 177 -1.49 6.55 9.11
C ILE A 177 -1.22 7.72 10.07
N ALA A 178 -0.26 8.59 9.75
CA ALA A 178 0.13 9.71 10.59
C ALA A 178 -1.04 10.71 10.79
N ILE A 179 -1.75 11.07 9.72
CA ILE A 179 -2.90 11.97 9.79
C ILE A 179 -4.01 11.37 10.66
N ILE A 180 -4.31 10.07 10.53
CA ILE A 180 -5.30 9.39 11.39
C ILE A 180 -4.85 9.43 12.86
N GLN A 181 -3.58 9.15 13.15
CA GLN A 181 -3.05 9.16 14.52
C GLN A 181 -3.06 10.54 15.17
N GLN A 182 -2.85 11.59 14.40
CA GLN A 182 -2.83 12.98 14.90
C GLN A 182 -4.25 13.52 15.19
N ASN A 183 -5.25 13.04 14.46
CA ASN A 183 -6.61 13.59 14.52
C ASN A 183 -7.59 12.74 15.34
N LEU A 184 -7.17 11.58 15.83
CA LEU A 184 -8.00 10.69 16.65
C LEU A 184 -7.40 10.47 18.04
N ALA A 185 -8.28 10.28 19.02
CA ALA A 185 -7.88 9.96 20.39
C ALA A 185 -7.16 8.61 20.45
N SER A 186 -6.11 8.51 21.27
CA SER A 186 -5.23 7.35 21.35
C SER A 186 -5.92 6.05 21.75
N ASP A 187 -6.97 6.14 22.58
CA ASP A 187 -7.78 5.01 23.04
C ASP A 187 -8.66 4.39 21.93
N MET A 188 -8.96 5.14 20.88
CA MET A 188 -9.76 4.72 19.73
C MET A 188 -8.93 4.26 18.53
N LEU A 189 -7.62 4.56 18.48
CA LEU A 189 -6.78 4.30 17.31
C LEU A 189 -6.80 2.84 16.85
N GLY A 190 -6.62 1.90 17.77
CA GLY A 190 -6.58 0.47 17.42
C GLY A 190 -7.88 -0.02 16.77
N ARG A 191 -9.02 0.37 17.33
CA ARG A 191 -10.35 0.01 16.81
C ARG A 191 -10.61 0.67 15.45
N THR A 192 -10.25 1.94 15.33
CA THR A 192 -10.43 2.70 14.09
C THR A 192 -9.55 2.16 12.96
N PHE A 193 -8.28 1.84 13.23
CA PHE A 193 -7.42 1.21 12.22
C PHE A 193 -7.93 -0.17 11.80
N SER A 194 -8.38 -1.00 12.75
CA SER A 194 -8.97 -2.30 12.42
C SER A 194 -10.17 -2.15 11.49
N LEU A 195 -11.05 -1.18 11.75
CA LEU A 195 -12.20 -0.89 10.90
C LEU A 195 -11.78 -0.40 9.51
N ILE A 196 -10.87 0.60 9.45
CA ILE A 196 -10.38 1.18 8.21
C ILE A 196 -9.74 0.09 7.33
N PHE A 197 -8.81 -0.69 7.87
CA PHE A 197 -8.14 -1.72 7.09
C PHE A 197 -9.08 -2.85 6.67
N SER A 198 -10.02 -3.27 7.52
CA SER A 198 -11.02 -4.27 7.14
C SER A 198 -11.91 -3.78 6.00
N LEU A 199 -12.41 -2.54 6.08
CA LEU A 199 -13.25 -1.95 5.04
C LEU A 199 -12.48 -1.65 3.75
N SER A 200 -11.17 -1.42 3.80
CA SER A 200 -10.34 -1.22 2.61
C SER A 200 -9.91 -2.55 1.97
N THR A 201 -9.64 -3.57 2.78
CA THR A 201 -9.17 -4.87 2.28
C THR A 201 -10.26 -5.63 1.56
N PHE A 202 -11.50 -5.61 2.06
CA PHE A 202 -12.59 -6.37 1.45
C PHE A 202 -12.85 -6.00 -0.03
N PRO A 203 -13.03 -4.72 -0.40
CA PRO A 203 -13.13 -4.33 -1.81
C PRO A 203 -11.88 -4.69 -2.61
N SER A 204 -10.69 -4.57 -2.02
CA SER A 204 -9.42 -4.88 -2.70
C SER A 204 -9.31 -6.36 -3.08
N MET A 205 -9.83 -7.27 -2.25
CA MET A 205 -9.89 -8.70 -2.58
C MET A 205 -10.79 -8.94 -3.81
N LEU A 206 -11.91 -8.24 -3.91
CA LEU A 206 -12.77 -8.32 -5.11
C LEU A 206 -12.03 -7.81 -6.36
N GLY A 207 -11.26 -6.75 -6.23
CA GLY A 207 -10.40 -6.23 -7.31
C GLY A 207 -9.36 -7.25 -7.76
N ILE A 208 -8.70 -7.95 -6.82
CA ILE A 208 -7.73 -9.01 -7.15
C ILE A 208 -8.41 -10.16 -7.91
N VAL A 209 -9.57 -10.63 -7.46
CA VAL A 209 -10.32 -11.69 -8.15
C VAL A 209 -10.73 -11.25 -9.57
N ALA A 210 -11.15 -10.00 -9.73
CA ALA A 210 -11.55 -9.45 -11.03
C ALA A 210 -10.35 -9.16 -11.95
N SER A 211 -9.12 -9.04 -11.43
CA SER A 211 -7.94 -8.64 -12.20
C SER A 211 -7.61 -9.59 -13.36
N GLY A 212 -7.78 -10.89 -13.15
CA GLY A 212 -7.59 -11.90 -14.20
C GLY A 212 -8.54 -11.69 -15.37
N TYR A 213 -9.83 -11.47 -15.09
CA TYR A 213 -10.84 -11.18 -16.10
C TYR A 213 -10.56 -9.87 -16.85
N TRP A 214 -10.14 -8.81 -16.12
CA TRP A 214 -9.79 -7.53 -16.76
C TRP A 214 -8.58 -7.63 -17.68
N VAL A 215 -7.56 -8.43 -17.30
CA VAL A 215 -6.39 -8.66 -18.16
C VAL A 215 -6.78 -9.45 -19.41
N GLU A 216 -7.64 -10.45 -19.29
CA GLU A 216 -8.12 -11.23 -20.44
C GLU A 216 -8.97 -10.36 -21.39
N ALA A 217 -9.83 -9.50 -20.86
CA ALA A 217 -10.73 -8.67 -21.67
C ALA A 217 -10.05 -7.47 -22.32
N TRP A 218 -9.11 -6.79 -21.62
CA TRP A 218 -8.55 -5.50 -22.04
C TRP A 218 -7.03 -5.52 -22.24
N GLY A 219 -6.36 -6.59 -21.86
CA GLY A 219 -4.91 -6.66 -21.87
C GLY A 219 -4.28 -5.99 -20.64
N ILE A 220 -3.07 -6.45 -20.29
CA ILE A 220 -2.39 -6.04 -19.05
C ILE A 220 -2.01 -4.56 -19.04
N THR A 221 -1.54 -4.02 -20.15
CA THR A 221 -1.16 -2.61 -20.29
C THR A 221 -2.35 -1.67 -20.11
N SER A 222 -3.53 -2.05 -20.63
CA SER A 222 -4.77 -1.27 -20.45
C SER A 222 -5.22 -1.25 -19.00
N VAL A 223 -5.06 -2.35 -18.25
CA VAL A 223 -5.38 -2.39 -16.82
C VAL A 223 -4.49 -1.44 -16.04
N PHE A 224 -3.18 -1.40 -16.32
CA PHE A 224 -2.24 -0.45 -15.71
C PHE A 224 -2.62 1.00 -16.06
N MET A 225 -2.97 1.27 -17.31
CA MET A 225 -3.37 2.58 -17.79
C MET A 225 -4.63 3.08 -17.08
N ILE A 226 -5.68 2.26 -17.04
CA ILE A 226 -6.96 2.62 -16.40
C ILE A 226 -6.74 2.84 -14.91
N SER A 227 -6.01 1.96 -14.24
CA SER A 227 -5.66 2.07 -12.82
C SER A 227 -4.89 3.36 -12.55
N GLY A 228 -3.93 3.69 -13.40
CA GLY A 228 -3.16 4.94 -13.31
C GLY A 228 -4.03 6.18 -13.44
N TRP A 229 -4.94 6.23 -14.41
CA TRP A 229 -5.86 7.35 -14.58
C TRP A 229 -6.81 7.50 -13.38
N VAL A 230 -7.35 6.40 -12.85
CA VAL A 230 -8.23 6.46 -11.66
C VAL A 230 -7.47 7.03 -10.46
N ILE A 231 -6.25 6.54 -10.18
CA ILE A 231 -5.45 7.02 -9.05
C ILE A 231 -5.05 8.49 -9.25
N PHE A 232 -4.66 8.88 -10.47
CA PHE A 232 -4.34 10.25 -10.81
C PHE A 232 -5.53 11.19 -10.54
N LEU A 233 -6.71 10.83 -11.01
CA LEU A 233 -7.93 11.61 -10.81
C LEU A 233 -8.32 11.71 -9.33
N ILE A 234 -8.14 10.63 -8.55
CA ILE A 234 -8.34 10.68 -7.11
C ILE A 234 -7.35 11.67 -6.48
N GLY A 235 -6.07 11.62 -6.84
CA GLY A 235 -5.04 12.52 -6.32
C GLY A 235 -5.31 13.99 -6.65
N VAL A 236 -5.74 14.29 -7.87
CA VAL A 236 -6.12 15.65 -8.28
C VAL A 236 -7.43 16.07 -7.59
N GLY A 237 -8.45 15.21 -7.62
CA GLY A 237 -9.77 15.48 -7.04
C GLY A 237 -9.72 15.71 -5.52
N ALA A 238 -8.91 14.94 -4.80
CA ALA A 238 -8.74 15.09 -3.36
C ALA A 238 -8.22 16.48 -2.96
N ASN A 239 -7.44 17.15 -3.82
CA ASN A 239 -7.00 18.53 -3.58
C ASN A 239 -8.14 19.57 -3.60
N PHE A 240 -9.28 19.26 -4.20
CA PHE A 240 -10.44 20.15 -4.21
C PHE A 240 -11.35 19.96 -3.00
N ILE A 241 -11.14 18.91 -2.20
CA ILE A 241 -11.94 18.62 -1.01
C ILE A 241 -11.44 19.47 0.16
N SER A 242 -12.12 20.60 0.41
CA SER A 242 -11.75 21.55 1.47
C SER A 242 -11.69 20.91 2.87
N SER A 243 -12.55 19.93 3.14
CA SER A 243 -12.57 19.22 4.43
C SER A 243 -11.28 18.45 4.74
N ILE A 244 -10.60 17.92 3.73
CA ILE A 244 -9.31 17.22 3.93
C ILE A 244 -8.22 18.23 4.28
N LYS A 245 -8.20 19.40 3.64
CA LYS A 245 -7.21 20.45 3.94
C LYS A 245 -7.27 20.97 5.36
N GLN A 246 -8.44 20.90 5.99
CA GLN A 246 -8.60 21.32 7.39
C GLN A 246 -7.84 20.41 8.37
N LEU A 247 -7.58 19.14 8.01
CA LEU A 247 -6.80 18.23 8.85
C LEU A 247 -5.37 18.72 9.07
N ASP A 248 -4.81 19.47 8.13
CA ASP A 248 -3.46 20.07 8.28
C ASP A 248 -3.41 21.21 9.30
N ASN A 249 -4.55 21.77 9.69
CA ASN A 249 -4.63 22.89 10.66
C ASN A 249 -4.75 22.41 12.12
N TYR A 250 -5.07 21.13 12.33
CA TYR A 250 -5.20 20.51 13.65
C TYR A 250 -3.96 19.71 14.07
N ALA A 251 -2.99 19.54 13.17
CA ALA A 251 -1.69 18.92 13.38
C ALA A 251 -0.65 19.99 13.74
#